data_db6783bc11f01f2bf33aff48b2375bf6
#
_entry.id   db6783bc11f01f2bf33aff48b2375bf6
#
_cell.length_a   1.000
_cell.length_b   1.000
_cell.length_c   1.000
_cell.angle_alpha   90.00
_cell.angle_beta   90.00
_cell.angle_gamma   90.00
#
_symmetry.space_group_name_H-M   'P 1'
#
loop_
_entity.id
_entity.type
_entity.pdbx_description
1 polymer ?
#
loop_
_entity_poly.entity_id
_entity_poly.type
_entity_poly.pdbx_seq_one_letter_code
_entity_poly.pdbx_strand_id
1 'polypeptide(L)'
;MKIMYYCQHVLGIGHFFRSMEVAAAFAGHEVLFVEGGEPLAGFQPPAHVRRLLLPPLMMDPEFSRFQANGRDLGAVEDQRRRLLLEAFREFRPAALIIELFPFGRKYFRFELLPVLEENLAQPRRALVVCSLRDILVEKENQAAYEDRVLKLLNRYFHLLLVHADPNLVRLEDTFSRVADIAVPIHYTGYVVRGGDHRQRARQRVSGRMVASSGGGKVGADLLEAAIQAVGGIRDRELSLKVFCGPFLDPNARTRLQTLAALDSRVQARPFSSRFLDELAAAELSISMGGYNTTMDLLVTGTRAIVYPFPQNREQGLRARRLEALGLVRVLAAPEPEPLAALIGDILAAAPEAAPRHRLNLEGAAASARLVEKILTSDYVKRTPVSH
;
A
#
# COMPACT_ATOMS: atom_id res chain seq x y z
N MET A 1 -21.34 -14.54 -5.44
CA MET A 1 -20.65 -14.45 -6.76
C MET A 1 -19.20 -14.85 -6.60
N LYS A 2 -18.49 -15.08 -7.70
CA LYS A 2 -17.06 -15.44 -7.70
C LYS A 2 -16.23 -14.22 -8.12
N ILE A 3 -15.26 -13.84 -7.31
CA ILE A 3 -14.38 -12.69 -7.55
C ILE A 3 -12.94 -13.21 -7.64
N MET A 4 -12.24 -12.93 -8.73
CA MET A 4 -10.82 -13.23 -8.87
C MET A 4 -10.02 -11.96 -8.66
N TYR A 5 -9.09 -11.95 -7.71
CA TYR A 5 -8.23 -10.81 -7.40
C TYR A 5 -6.77 -11.17 -7.69
N TYR A 6 -6.16 -10.48 -8.64
CA TYR A 6 -4.76 -10.69 -9.01
C TYR A 6 -3.89 -9.60 -8.37
N CYS A 7 -2.90 -10.02 -7.58
CA CYS A 7 -1.94 -9.15 -6.93
C CYS A 7 -0.52 -9.72 -7.02
N GLN A 8 0.45 -8.88 -7.40
CA GLN A 8 1.86 -9.24 -7.42
C GLN A 8 2.66 -8.35 -6.47
N HIS A 9 3.33 -8.92 -5.50
CA HIS A 9 4.32 -8.23 -4.69
C HIS A 9 5.73 -8.69 -5.13
N VAL A 10 6.55 -7.74 -5.53
CA VAL A 10 7.87 -8.02 -6.16
C VAL A 10 9.06 -7.54 -5.35
N LEU A 11 8.88 -6.58 -4.44
CA LEU A 11 9.93 -6.03 -3.56
C LEU A 11 9.46 -5.73 -2.15
N GLY A 12 8.16 -5.62 -1.92
CA GLY A 12 7.59 -5.29 -0.61
C GLY A 12 6.19 -5.82 -0.45
N ILE A 13 5.79 -6.06 0.78
CA ILE A 13 4.52 -6.68 1.15
C ILE A 13 3.33 -5.69 1.22
N GLY A 14 3.59 -4.39 0.98
CA GLY A 14 2.54 -3.37 1.07
C GLY A 14 1.39 -3.54 0.09
N HIS A 15 1.71 -3.94 -1.15
CA HIS A 15 0.71 -4.24 -2.18
C HIS A 15 -0.16 -5.42 -1.81
N PHE A 16 0.44 -6.47 -1.23
CA PHE A 16 -0.28 -7.64 -0.76
C PHE A 16 -1.31 -7.27 0.31
N PHE A 17 -0.91 -6.60 1.37
CA PHE A 17 -1.82 -6.25 2.48
C PHE A 17 -2.97 -5.35 2.01
N ARG A 18 -2.69 -4.31 1.21
CA ARG A 18 -3.75 -3.47 0.65
C ARG A 18 -4.72 -4.26 -0.22
N SER A 19 -4.22 -5.11 -1.10
CA SER A 19 -5.05 -5.96 -1.97
C SER A 19 -5.87 -6.97 -1.18
N MET A 20 -5.31 -7.51 -0.09
CA MET A 20 -6.01 -8.42 0.79
C MET A 20 -7.15 -7.73 1.55
N GLU A 21 -6.97 -6.48 2.00
CA GLU A 21 -8.06 -5.71 2.59
C GLU A 21 -9.23 -5.51 1.61
N VAL A 22 -8.92 -5.20 0.35
CA VAL A 22 -9.98 -5.11 -0.69
C VAL A 22 -10.63 -6.46 -0.93
N ALA A 23 -9.86 -7.54 -1.03
CA ALA A 23 -10.38 -8.90 -1.19
C ALA A 23 -11.25 -9.33 0.00
N ALA A 24 -10.83 -9.01 1.22
CA ALA A 24 -11.57 -9.28 2.45
C ALA A 24 -12.93 -8.56 2.52
N ALA A 25 -13.05 -7.40 1.88
CA ALA A 25 -14.29 -6.64 1.85
C ALA A 25 -15.42 -7.31 1.04
N PHE A 26 -15.11 -8.32 0.23
CA PHE A 26 -16.10 -9.14 -0.49
C PHE A 26 -16.66 -10.30 0.36
N ALA A 27 -16.98 -10.06 1.63
CA ALA A 27 -17.34 -11.08 2.60
C ALA A 27 -18.53 -11.99 2.21
N GLY A 28 -19.45 -11.51 1.36
CA GLY A 28 -20.59 -12.29 0.84
C GLY A 28 -20.29 -13.10 -0.43
N HIS A 29 -19.01 -13.23 -0.82
CA HIS A 29 -18.60 -13.81 -2.10
C HIS A 29 -17.47 -14.82 -1.93
N GLU A 30 -17.31 -15.74 -2.90
CA GLU A 30 -16.13 -16.59 -3.01
C GLU A 30 -15.02 -15.80 -3.70
N VAL A 31 -13.90 -15.59 -3.02
CA VAL A 31 -12.76 -14.85 -3.56
C VAL A 31 -11.59 -15.78 -3.84
N LEU A 32 -11.09 -15.77 -5.07
CA LEU A 32 -9.82 -16.38 -5.44
C LEU A 32 -8.74 -15.31 -5.53
N PHE A 33 -7.86 -15.26 -4.53
CA PHE A 33 -6.76 -14.32 -4.47
C PHE A 33 -5.51 -14.94 -5.08
N VAL A 34 -5.10 -14.43 -6.25
CA VAL A 34 -3.93 -14.90 -7.00
C VAL A 34 -2.73 -14.04 -6.67
N GLU A 35 -1.68 -14.66 -6.17
CA GLU A 35 -0.43 -14.02 -5.80
C GLU A 35 0.78 -14.77 -6.34
N GLY A 36 1.90 -14.08 -6.55
CA GLY A 36 3.07 -14.68 -7.19
C GLY A 36 4.41 -14.09 -6.74
N GLY A 37 4.44 -13.47 -5.56
CA GLY A 37 5.67 -13.17 -4.83
C GLY A 37 6.03 -14.30 -3.87
N GLU A 38 7.06 -14.08 -3.04
CA GLU A 38 7.42 -15.03 -1.97
C GLU A 38 6.25 -15.17 -0.98
N PRO A 39 5.86 -16.40 -0.62
CA PRO A 39 4.76 -16.65 0.29
C PRO A 39 5.00 -16.03 1.66
N LEU A 40 3.98 -15.35 2.21
CA LEU A 40 4.05 -14.80 3.56
C LEU A 40 3.74 -15.91 4.57
N ALA A 41 4.78 -16.31 5.33
CA ALA A 41 4.66 -17.31 6.38
C ALA A 41 3.70 -16.85 7.49
N GLY A 42 2.83 -17.75 7.94
CA GLY A 42 1.90 -17.50 9.06
C GLY A 42 0.73 -16.57 8.74
N PHE A 43 0.60 -16.06 7.51
CA PHE A 43 -0.57 -15.25 7.14
C PHE A 43 -1.76 -16.15 6.81
N GLN A 44 -2.89 -15.89 7.47
CA GLN A 44 -4.16 -16.57 7.23
C GLN A 44 -5.17 -15.56 6.64
N PRO A 45 -5.69 -15.81 5.44
CA PRO A 45 -6.73 -14.98 4.85
C PRO A 45 -8.08 -15.21 5.55
N PRO A 46 -9.06 -14.29 5.36
CA PRO A 46 -10.44 -14.56 5.74
C PRO A 46 -10.99 -15.84 5.10
N ALA A 47 -11.93 -16.52 5.76
CA ALA A 47 -12.44 -17.84 5.34
C ALA A 47 -13.03 -17.87 3.92
N HIS A 48 -13.58 -16.76 3.43
CA HIS A 48 -14.14 -16.65 2.08
C HIS A 48 -13.08 -16.37 0.99
N VAL A 49 -11.80 -16.15 1.38
CA VAL A 49 -10.69 -15.87 0.47
C VAL A 49 -9.80 -17.08 0.34
N ARG A 50 -9.83 -17.73 -0.82
CA ARG A 50 -8.90 -18.82 -1.17
C ARG A 50 -7.70 -18.24 -1.90
N ARG A 51 -6.48 -18.64 -1.54
CA ARG A 51 -5.24 -18.19 -2.18
C ARG A 51 -4.80 -19.17 -3.28
N LEU A 52 -4.38 -18.62 -4.41
CA LEU A 52 -3.64 -19.34 -5.45
C LEU A 52 -2.23 -18.75 -5.52
N LEU A 53 -1.24 -19.56 -5.17
CA LEU A 53 0.16 -19.20 -5.22
C LEU A 53 0.74 -19.56 -6.58
N LEU A 54 1.09 -18.56 -7.38
CA LEU A 54 1.86 -18.75 -8.59
C LEU A 54 3.35 -18.94 -8.23
N PRO A 55 4.15 -19.65 -9.05
CA PRO A 55 5.59 -19.69 -8.84
C PRO A 55 6.18 -18.29 -8.62
N PRO A 56 6.99 -18.07 -7.57
CA PRO A 56 7.44 -16.74 -7.21
C PRO A 56 8.35 -16.14 -8.29
N LEU A 57 8.04 -14.89 -8.64
CA LEU A 57 8.88 -14.01 -9.45
C LEU A 57 9.10 -12.72 -8.68
N MET A 58 10.35 -12.46 -8.33
CA MET A 58 10.76 -11.23 -7.68
C MET A 58 11.46 -10.31 -8.68
N MET A 59 11.56 -9.03 -8.37
CA MET A 59 12.35 -8.09 -9.17
C MET A 59 13.66 -7.80 -8.46
N ASP A 60 14.70 -7.51 -9.25
CA ASP A 60 15.92 -6.92 -8.73
C ASP A 60 15.63 -5.54 -8.10
N PRO A 61 16.54 -5.01 -7.27
CA PRO A 61 16.35 -3.71 -6.64
C PRO A 61 16.14 -2.55 -7.62
N GLU A 62 16.69 -2.67 -8.82
CA GLU A 62 16.63 -1.70 -9.92
C GLU A 62 15.32 -1.81 -10.74
N PHE A 63 14.47 -2.80 -10.46
CA PHE A 63 13.24 -3.12 -11.22
C PHE A 63 13.50 -3.39 -12.72
N SER A 64 14.67 -3.91 -13.05
CA SER A 64 15.12 -4.14 -14.42
C SER A 64 14.88 -5.56 -14.91
N ARG A 65 15.02 -6.56 -14.04
CA ARG A 65 14.94 -7.98 -14.38
C ARG A 65 14.22 -8.81 -13.37
N PHE A 66 13.56 -9.89 -13.84
CA PHE A 66 13.03 -10.91 -12.96
C PHE A 66 14.13 -11.79 -12.39
N GLN A 67 13.91 -12.22 -11.13
CA GLN A 67 14.67 -13.24 -10.43
C GLN A 67 13.76 -14.42 -10.11
N ALA A 68 14.11 -15.58 -10.61
CA ALA A 68 13.34 -16.81 -10.45
C ALA A 68 14.00 -17.82 -9.47
N ASN A 69 14.78 -17.32 -8.51
CA ASN A 69 15.46 -18.12 -7.46
C ASN A 69 16.25 -19.31 -8.02
N GLY A 70 17.06 -19.07 -9.07
CA GLY A 70 17.89 -20.10 -9.72
C GLY A 70 17.15 -21.02 -10.70
N ARG A 71 15.85 -20.80 -10.93
CA ARG A 71 15.06 -21.55 -11.92
C ARG A 71 15.16 -20.88 -13.29
N ASP A 72 14.89 -21.65 -14.34
CA ASP A 72 14.77 -21.10 -15.69
C ASP A 72 13.58 -20.14 -15.78
N LEU A 73 13.84 -18.90 -16.17
CA LEU A 73 12.84 -17.83 -16.20
C LEU A 73 11.72 -18.14 -17.18
N GLY A 74 12.04 -18.62 -18.39
CA GLY A 74 11.06 -18.94 -19.41
C GLY A 74 10.11 -20.04 -18.98
N ALA A 75 10.65 -21.10 -18.34
CA ALA A 75 9.85 -22.18 -17.80
C ALA A 75 8.91 -21.71 -16.66
N VAL A 76 9.38 -20.78 -15.80
CA VAL A 76 8.56 -20.19 -14.74
C VAL A 76 7.45 -19.31 -15.34
N GLU A 77 7.76 -18.47 -16.33
CA GLU A 77 6.76 -17.66 -17.01
C GLU A 77 5.67 -18.50 -17.69
N ASP A 78 6.07 -19.57 -18.38
CA ASP A 78 5.13 -20.50 -19.04
C ASP A 78 4.27 -21.25 -18.01
N GLN A 79 4.85 -21.69 -16.90
CA GLN A 79 4.10 -22.33 -15.82
C GLN A 79 3.08 -21.38 -15.21
N ARG A 80 3.47 -20.14 -14.92
CA ARG A 80 2.58 -19.11 -14.34
C ARG A 80 1.43 -18.78 -15.28
N ARG A 81 1.73 -18.56 -16.57
CA ARG A 81 0.72 -18.29 -17.60
C ARG A 81 -0.32 -19.41 -17.68
N ARG A 82 0.11 -20.67 -17.70
CA ARG A 82 -0.80 -21.83 -17.70
C ARG A 82 -1.67 -21.87 -16.45
N LEU A 83 -1.07 -21.83 -15.28
CA LEU A 83 -1.78 -21.88 -14.00
C LEU A 83 -2.83 -20.76 -13.85
N LEU A 84 -2.47 -19.53 -14.25
CA LEU A 84 -3.38 -18.40 -14.18
C LEU A 84 -4.56 -18.57 -15.15
N LEU A 85 -4.30 -19.02 -16.37
CA LEU A 85 -5.33 -19.22 -17.38
C LEU A 85 -6.26 -20.38 -17.02
N GLU A 86 -5.73 -21.49 -16.53
CA GLU A 86 -6.48 -22.63 -16.02
C GLU A 86 -7.38 -22.22 -14.84
N ALA A 87 -6.80 -21.50 -13.86
CA ALA A 87 -7.56 -20.99 -12.73
C ALA A 87 -8.70 -20.05 -13.16
N PHE A 88 -8.47 -19.19 -14.15
CA PHE A 88 -9.52 -18.30 -14.67
C PHE A 88 -10.66 -19.10 -15.33
N ARG A 89 -10.32 -20.11 -16.15
CA ARG A 89 -11.31 -20.97 -16.83
C ARG A 89 -12.11 -21.82 -15.86
N GLU A 90 -11.48 -22.40 -14.84
CA GLU A 90 -12.14 -23.24 -13.84
C GLU A 90 -12.99 -22.41 -12.86
N PHE A 91 -12.43 -21.32 -12.37
CA PHE A 91 -13.09 -20.48 -11.39
C PHE A 91 -14.27 -19.72 -12.00
N ARG A 92 -14.20 -19.30 -13.25
CA ARG A 92 -15.24 -18.53 -13.98
C ARG A 92 -15.70 -17.31 -13.17
N PRO A 93 -14.83 -16.36 -12.89
CA PRO A 93 -15.16 -15.22 -12.05
C PRO A 93 -16.23 -14.33 -12.70
N ALA A 94 -17.12 -13.75 -11.87
CA ALA A 94 -18.01 -12.67 -12.30
C ALA A 94 -17.24 -11.34 -12.42
N ALA A 95 -16.19 -11.14 -11.61
CA ALA A 95 -15.25 -10.04 -11.75
C ALA A 95 -13.80 -10.50 -11.63
N LEU A 96 -12.93 -9.90 -12.44
CA LEU A 96 -11.46 -10.00 -12.38
C LEU A 96 -10.90 -8.64 -11.98
N ILE A 97 -10.37 -8.56 -10.76
CA ILE A 97 -9.74 -7.34 -10.24
C ILE A 97 -8.23 -7.49 -10.36
N ILE A 98 -7.57 -6.55 -11.02
CA ILE A 98 -6.12 -6.60 -11.25
C ILE A 98 -5.45 -5.41 -10.56
N GLU A 99 -4.54 -5.69 -9.62
CA GLU A 99 -3.81 -4.66 -8.90
C GLU A 99 -2.77 -4.00 -9.79
N LEU A 100 -2.86 -2.68 -9.90
CA LEU A 100 -1.92 -1.75 -10.53
C LEU A 100 -1.75 -1.90 -12.07
N PHE A 101 -2.11 -3.01 -12.69
CA PHE A 101 -2.03 -3.15 -14.15
C PHE A 101 -3.23 -2.47 -14.83
N PRO A 102 -3.04 -1.69 -15.91
CA PRO A 102 -1.83 -1.53 -16.72
C PRO A 102 -0.89 -0.37 -16.31
N PHE A 103 -1.19 0.41 -15.27
CA PHE A 103 -0.37 1.54 -14.81
C PHE A 103 0.99 1.08 -14.24
N GLY A 104 1.10 -0.15 -13.80
CA GLY A 104 2.32 -0.81 -13.38
C GLY A 104 2.34 -2.26 -13.83
N ARG A 105 3.24 -3.05 -13.24
CA ARG A 105 3.30 -4.49 -13.50
C ARG A 105 3.51 -4.87 -14.99
N LYS A 106 4.14 -3.99 -15.78
CA LYS A 106 4.35 -4.20 -17.23
C LYS A 106 5.00 -5.54 -17.57
N TYR A 107 5.85 -6.04 -16.69
CA TYR A 107 6.55 -7.31 -16.88
C TYR A 107 5.63 -8.54 -16.75
N PHE A 108 4.48 -8.43 -16.10
CA PHE A 108 3.50 -9.51 -15.97
C PHE A 108 2.50 -9.58 -17.15
N ARG A 109 2.75 -8.86 -18.23
CA ARG A 109 1.92 -8.90 -19.46
C ARG A 109 1.87 -10.31 -20.06
N PHE A 110 2.93 -11.11 -19.92
CA PHE A 110 3.00 -12.47 -20.47
C PHE A 110 1.91 -13.40 -19.92
N GLU A 111 1.45 -13.18 -18.71
CA GLU A 111 0.38 -13.97 -18.07
C GLU A 111 -0.97 -13.24 -18.02
N LEU A 112 -0.99 -11.91 -17.91
CA LEU A 112 -2.23 -11.14 -17.82
C LEU A 112 -2.93 -10.98 -19.18
N LEU A 113 -2.18 -10.71 -20.27
CA LEU A 113 -2.80 -10.54 -21.59
C LEU A 113 -3.55 -11.79 -22.07
N PRO A 114 -3.00 -13.02 -21.95
CA PRO A 114 -3.75 -14.23 -22.30
C PRO A 114 -5.07 -14.37 -21.56
N VAL A 115 -5.14 -14.03 -20.27
CA VAL A 115 -6.38 -14.07 -19.48
C VAL A 115 -7.37 -12.98 -19.92
N LEU A 116 -6.89 -11.81 -20.23
CA LEU A 116 -7.74 -10.70 -20.73
C LEU A 116 -8.31 -11.01 -22.11
N GLU A 117 -7.52 -11.59 -23.02
CA GLU A 117 -7.99 -12.04 -24.34
C GLU A 117 -8.97 -13.22 -24.19
N GLU A 118 -8.70 -14.18 -23.30
CA GLU A 118 -9.62 -15.26 -22.99
C GLU A 118 -10.97 -14.71 -22.50
N ASN A 119 -10.95 -13.69 -21.61
CA ASN A 119 -12.17 -13.04 -21.14
C ASN A 119 -12.95 -12.38 -22.27
N LEU A 120 -12.26 -11.72 -23.22
CA LEU A 120 -12.92 -11.12 -24.37
C LEU A 120 -13.58 -12.15 -25.30
N ALA A 121 -13.01 -13.34 -25.41
CA ALA A 121 -13.52 -14.42 -26.25
C ALA A 121 -14.74 -15.14 -25.64
N GLN A 122 -15.00 -14.99 -24.34
CA GLN A 122 -16.11 -15.69 -23.68
C GLN A 122 -17.46 -15.05 -23.95
N PRO A 123 -18.54 -15.84 -24.14
CA PRO A 123 -19.90 -15.32 -24.29
C PRO A 123 -20.38 -14.53 -23.06
N ARG A 124 -19.94 -14.94 -21.86
CA ARG A 124 -20.21 -14.28 -20.59
C ARG A 124 -18.90 -13.78 -19.98
N ARG A 125 -18.62 -12.53 -20.23
CA ARG A 125 -17.38 -11.87 -19.79
C ARG A 125 -17.42 -11.53 -18.31
N ALA A 126 -16.30 -11.70 -17.63
CA ALA A 126 -16.09 -11.12 -16.29
C ALA A 126 -15.95 -9.59 -16.39
N LEU A 127 -16.44 -8.89 -15.37
CA LEU A 127 -16.14 -7.47 -15.16
C LEU A 127 -14.65 -7.30 -14.85
N VAL A 128 -13.88 -6.68 -15.73
CA VAL A 128 -12.44 -6.45 -15.50
C VAL A 128 -12.25 -5.09 -14.85
N VAL A 129 -11.61 -5.08 -13.69
CA VAL A 129 -11.44 -3.91 -12.84
C VAL A 129 -9.96 -3.65 -12.58
N CYS A 130 -9.49 -2.43 -12.82
CA CYS A 130 -8.18 -1.98 -12.39
C CYS A 130 -8.27 -1.44 -10.95
N SER A 131 -7.51 -2.00 -10.01
CA SER A 131 -7.35 -1.55 -8.64
C SER A 131 -6.07 -0.73 -8.54
N LEU A 132 -6.19 0.60 -8.49
CA LEU A 132 -5.07 1.53 -8.57
C LEU A 132 -4.86 2.26 -7.24
N ARG A 133 -3.61 2.39 -6.80
CA ARG A 133 -3.26 3.23 -5.66
C ARG A 133 -3.25 4.72 -6.01
N ASP A 134 -3.04 5.58 -5.02
CA ASP A 134 -3.18 7.04 -5.08
C ASP A 134 -2.22 7.75 -6.06
N ILE A 135 -0.92 7.47 -5.99
CA ILE A 135 0.12 8.20 -6.72
C ILE A 135 0.89 7.26 -7.63
N LEU A 136 1.04 7.62 -8.89
CA LEU A 136 1.84 6.88 -9.87
C LEU A 136 3.29 7.38 -9.86
N VAL A 137 4.22 6.45 -10.06
CA VAL A 137 5.64 6.78 -10.22
C VAL A 137 5.86 7.28 -11.64
N GLU A 138 6.40 8.49 -11.79
CA GLU A 138 6.79 9.05 -13.07
C GLU A 138 7.78 8.16 -13.81
N LYS A 139 7.72 8.21 -15.15
CA LYS A 139 8.57 7.43 -16.04
C LYS A 139 9.44 8.36 -16.88
N GLU A 140 10.63 7.90 -17.23
CA GLU A 140 11.54 8.64 -18.10
C GLU A 140 10.87 9.04 -19.44
N ASN A 141 10.11 8.13 -20.04
CA ASN A 141 9.26 8.43 -21.18
C ASN A 141 7.79 8.35 -20.78
N GLN A 142 7.29 9.46 -20.21
CA GLN A 142 5.93 9.56 -19.72
C GLN A 142 4.89 9.40 -20.83
N ALA A 143 5.10 10.00 -22.01
CA ALA A 143 4.16 9.92 -23.13
C ALA A 143 3.97 8.48 -23.61
N ALA A 144 5.05 7.75 -23.89
CA ALA A 144 4.97 6.35 -24.30
C ALA A 144 4.39 5.44 -23.21
N TYR A 145 4.62 5.79 -21.95
CA TYR A 145 4.00 5.10 -20.82
C TYR A 145 2.48 5.29 -20.82
N GLU A 146 2.02 6.54 -20.93
CA GLU A 146 0.58 6.87 -20.93
C GLU A 146 -0.14 6.29 -22.15
N ASP A 147 0.45 6.34 -23.35
CA ASP A 147 -0.09 5.69 -24.55
C ASP A 147 -0.31 4.19 -24.35
N ARG A 148 0.68 3.49 -23.76
CA ARG A 148 0.57 2.06 -23.49
C ARG A 148 -0.52 1.76 -22.47
N VAL A 149 -0.63 2.57 -21.40
CA VAL A 149 -1.64 2.40 -20.37
C VAL A 149 -3.03 2.59 -20.97
N LEU A 150 -3.26 3.68 -21.71
CA LEU A 150 -4.56 3.97 -22.33
C LEU A 150 -4.98 2.88 -23.30
N LYS A 151 -4.07 2.42 -24.16
CA LYS A 151 -4.34 1.33 -25.10
C LYS A 151 -4.83 0.05 -24.40
N LEU A 152 -4.21 -0.32 -23.28
CA LEU A 152 -4.56 -1.52 -22.54
C LEU A 152 -5.81 -1.31 -21.67
N LEU A 153 -5.90 -0.18 -20.98
CA LEU A 153 -7.01 0.14 -20.10
C LEU A 153 -8.32 0.21 -20.87
N ASN A 154 -8.34 1.00 -21.96
CA ASN A 154 -9.56 1.19 -22.76
C ASN A 154 -9.97 -0.06 -23.53
N ARG A 155 -9.03 -0.98 -23.84
CA ARG A 155 -9.35 -2.22 -24.54
C ARG A 155 -9.90 -3.31 -23.64
N TYR A 156 -9.36 -3.47 -22.42
CA TYR A 156 -9.63 -4.67 -21.62
C TYR A 156 -10.43 -4.41 -20.35
N PHE A 157 -10.43 -3.19 -19.84
CA PHE A 157 -11.02 -2.89 -18.53
C PHE A 157 -12.41 -2.26 -18.70
N HIS A 158 -13.22 -2.42 -17.67
CA HIS A 158 -14.55 -1.88 -17.58
C HIS A 158 -14.67 -0.81 -16.49
N LEU A 159 -13.70 -0.77 -15.57
CA LEU A 159 -13.73 0.10 -14.39
C LEU A 159 -12.32 0.36 -13.88
N LEU A 160 -12.07 1.61 -13.49
CA LEU A 160 -10.87 2.02 -12.77
C LEU A 160 -11.24 2.46 -11.36
N LEU A 161 -10.79 1.72 -10.35
CA LEU A 161 -10.87 2.09 -8.94
C LEU A 161 -9.58 2.77 -8.52
N VAL A 162 -9.67 4.02 -8.10
CA VAL A 162 -8.53 4.79 -7.56
C VAL A 162 -8.66 4.82 -6.04
N HIS A 163 -7.74 4.16 -5.33
CA HIS A 163 -7.72 4.10 -3.87
C HIS A 163 -7.09 5.35 -3.28
N ALA A 164 -7.79 6.46 -3.46
CA ALA A 164 -7.42 7.80 -3.00
C ALA A 164 -8.67 8.60 -2.64
N ASP A 165 -8.46 9.68 -1.91
CA ASP A 165 -9.44 10.74 -1.75
C ASP A 165 -9.05 11.91 -2.66
N PRO A 166 -9.93 12.38 -3.58
CA PRO A 166 -9.60 13.47 -4.50
C PRO A 166 -9.34 14.82 -3.82
N ASN A 167 -9.70 14.95 -2.52
CA ASN A 167 -9.33 16.12 -1.72
C ASN A 167 -7.85 16.11 -1.30
N LEU A 168 -7.18 14.95 -1.37
CA LEU A 168 -5.75 14.84 -1.09
C LEU A 168 -4.93 14.60 -2.36
N VAL A 169 -5.33 13.60 -3.18
CA VAL A 169 -4.59 13.22 -4.40
C VAL A 169 -5.58 12.88 -5.50
N ARG A 170 -5.37 13.46 -6.68
CA ARG A 170 -6.09 13.13 -7.90
C ARG A 170 -5.20 12.37 -8.87
N LEU A 171 -5.81 11.58 -9.75
CA LEU A 171 -5.06 10.83 -10.77
C LEU A 171 -4.32 11.77 -11.73
N GLU A 172 -4.91 12.91 -12.04
CA GLU A 172 -4.34 13.97 -12.88
C GLU A 172 -2.99 14.52 -12.34
N ASP A 173 -2.73 14.39 -11.06
CA ASP A 173 -1.48 14.82 -10.44
C ASP A 173 -0.26 14.03 -10.95
N THR A 174 -0.49 12.81 -11.47
CA THR A 174 0.58 11.89 -11.89
C THR A 174 0.30 11.13 -13.18
N PHE A 175 -0.85 11.40 -13.83
CA PHE A 175 -1.23 10.89 -15.14
C PHE A 175 -1.90 12.00 -15.94
N SER A 176 -1.21 12.53 -16.95
CA SER A 176 -1.65 13.75 -17.64
C SER A 176 -2.88 13.53 -18.54
N ARG A 177 -3.06 12.32 -19.03
CA ARG A 177 -4.08 11.97 -20.02
C ARG A 177 -5.32 11.29 -19.43
N VAL A 178 -5.76 11.75 -18.26
CA VAL A 178 -6.97 11.20 -17.63
C VAL A 178 -8.23 11.38 -18.50
N ALA A 179 -8.30 12.48 -19.27
CA ALA A 179 -9.41 12.74 -20.18
C ALA A 179 -9.53 11.69 -21.32
N ASP A 180 -8.44 10.98 -21.64
CA ASP A 180 -8.43 9.93 -22.68
C ASP A 180 -8.82 8.55 -22.13
N ILE A 181 -9.08 8.42 -20.84
CA ILE A 181 -9.56 7.18 -20.24
C ILE A 181 -11.04 7.00 -20.54
N ALA A 182 -11.36 5.97 -21.33
CA ALA A 182 -12.72 5.69 -21.76
C ALA A 182 -13.58 4.93 -20.72
N VAL A 183 -12.94 4.35 -19.69
CA VAL A 183 -13.64 3.60 -18.65
C VAL A 183 -14.01 4.48 -17.47
N PRO A 184 -15.12 4.23 -16.75
CA PRO A 184 -15.46 4.97 -15.54
C PRO A 184 -14.35 4.94 -14.51
N ILE A 185 -14.03 6.11 -13.92
CA ILE A 185 -13.06 6.29 -12.85
C ILE A 185 -13.81 6.54 -11.55
N HIS A 186 -13.52 5.75 -10.51
CA HIS A 186 -14.11 5.92 -9.19
C HIS A 186 -13.07 6.03 -8.11
N TYR A 187 -13.09 7.14 -7.37
CA TYR A 187 -12.31 7.32 -6.16
C TYR A 187 -13.02 6.61 -5.00
N THR A 188 -12.40 5.57 -4.47
CA THR A 188 -13.00 4.73 -3.42
C THR A 188 -12.68 5.20 -2.01
N GLY A 189 -11.75 6.13 -1.88
CA GLY A 189 -11.08 6.44 -0.62
C GLY A 189 -9.87 5.52 -0.40
N TYR A 190 -9.11 5.83 0.64
CA TYR A 190 -7.92 5.06 0.98
C TYR A 190 -8.26 3.69 1.54
N VAL A 191 -7.50 2.68 1.15
CA VAL A 191 -7.58 1.33 1.72
C VAL A 191 -6.69 1.27 2.95
N VAL A 192 -7.31 1.04 4.09
CA VAL A 192 -6.65 0.96 5.39
C VAL A 192 -6.82 -0.42 5.98
N ARG A 193 -5.91 -0.82 6.88
CA ARG A 193 -6.03 -2.10 7.58
C ARG A 193 -7.24 -2.12 8.50
N GLY A 194 -8.00 -3.22 8.46
CA GLY A 194 -9.27 -3.38 9.14
C GLY A 194 -9.22 -3.30 10.68
N GLY A 195 -10.37 -3.07 11.29
CA GLY A 195 -10.60 -3.07 12.73
C GLY A 195 -11.29 -1.82 13.26
N ASP A 196 -11.78 -1.87 14.50
CA ASP A 196 -12.40 -0.71 15.18
C ASP A 196 -11.32 0.28 15.67
N HIS A 197 -10.92 1.15 14.74
CA HIS A 197 -9.84 2.11 14.95
C HIS A 197 -10.19 3.20 15.97
N ARG A 198 -11.49 3.52 16.15
CA ARG A 198 -11.96 4.55 17.09
C ARG A 198 -11.76 4.13 18.55
N GLN A 199 -11.89 2.83 18.86
CA GLN A 199 -11.61 2.32 20.20
C GLN A 199 -10.11 2.39 20.53
N ARG A 200 -9.24 2.12 19.55
CA ARG A 200 -7.78 2.12 19.74
C ARG A 200 -7.23 3.51 20.07
N ALA A 201 -7.77 4.56 19.43
CA ALA A 201 -7.35 5.94 19.68
C ALA A 201 -7.62 6.44 21.12
N ARG A 202 -8.46 5.74 21.91
CA ARG A 202 -8.77 6.09 23.30
C ARG A 202 -7.71 5.65 24.32
N GLN A 203 -6.69 4.90 23.90
CA GLN A 203 -5.67 4.31 24.77
C GLN A 203 -4.30 4.98 24.63
N ARG A 204 -4.26 6.25 24.21
CA ARG A 204 -3.01 6.99 24.10
C ARG A 204 -2.36 7.21 25.44
N VAL A 205 -1.06 6.99 25.48
CA VAL A 205 -0.23 7.17 26.67
C VAL A 205 0.67 8.39 26.44
N SER A 206 0.59 9.35 27.35
CA SER A 206 1.41 10.57 27.30
C SER A 206 2.89 10.23 27.31
N GLY A 207 3.68 10.94 26.51
CA GLY A 207 5.12 10.75 26.35
C GLY A 207 5.51 9.46 25.61
N ARG A 208 4.55 8.58 25.23
CA ARG A 208 4.88 7.40 24.44
C ARG A 208 5.05 7.75 22.98
N MET A 209 6.19 7.37 22.43
CA MET A 209 6.51 7.57 21.02
C MET A 209 6.84 6.25 20.33
N VAL A 210 6.61 6.20 19.01
CA VAL A 210 7.03 5.11 18.14
C VAL A 210 7.84 5.65 16.97
N ALA A 211 8.94 4.99 16.62
CA ALA A 211 9.70 5.24 15.41
C ALA A 211 9.68 4.02 14.50
N SER A 212 9.53 4.22 13.17
CA SER A 212 9.41 3.12 12.22
C SER A 212 9.91 3.50 10.82
N SER A 213 10.71 2.64 10.21
CA SER A 213 11.10 2.72 8.79
C SER A 213 10.24 1.85 7.86
N GLY A 214 9.12 1.32 8.37
CA GLY A 214 8.26 0.41 7.60
C GLY A 214 8.95 -0.92 7.28
N GLY A 215 9.18 -1.23 5.99
CA GLY A 215 9.88 -2.45 5.57
C GLY A 215 11.34 -2.51 6.00
N GLY A 216 11.97 -1.36 6.26
CA GLY A 216 13.33 -1.25 6.80
C GLY A 216 14.45 -1.33 5.77
N LYS A 217 14.18 -1.44 4.48
CA LYS A 217 15.24 -1.43 3.45
C LYS A 217 16.00 -0.08 3.41
N VAL A 218 15.33 1.00 3.81
CA VAL A 218 15.85 2.37 3.97
C VAL A 218 15.36 2.96 5.27
N GLY A 219 15.97 4.07 5.77
CA GLY A 219 15.49 4.82 6.94
C GLY A 219 16.13 4.39 8.27
N ALA A 220 17.28 3.71 8.22
CA ALA A 220 18.08 3.45 9.44
C ALA A 220 18.53 4.76 10.08
N ASP A 221 18.93 5.75 9.27
CA ASP A 221 19.30 7.10 9.65
C ASP A 221 18.21 7.83 10.43
N LEU A 222 16.95 7.73 9.98
CA LEU A 222 15.80 8.26 10.72
C LEU A 222 15.67 7.64 12.11
N LEU A 223 15.82 6.32 12.20
CA LEU A 223 15.70 5.62 13.47
C LEU A 223 16.86 5.98 14.44
N GLU A 224 18.08 6.12 13.93
CA GLU A 224 19.23 6.58 14.68
C GLU A 224 19.00 8.02 15.20
N ALA A 225 18.55 8.93 14.32
CA ALA A 225 18.23 10.30 14.70
C ALA A 225 17.11 10.38 15.75
N ALA A 226 16.09 9.51 15.67
CA ALA A 226 15.01 9.46 16.65
C ALA A 226 15.52 9.05 18.06
N ILE A 227 16.43 8.08 18.14
CA ILE A 227 17.04 7.67 19.41
C ILE A 227 17.86 8.82 20.00
N GLN A 228 18.69 9.47 19.19
CA GLN A 228 19.54 10.58 19.62
C GLN A 228 18.72 11.81 20.03
N ALA A 229 17.67 12.15 19.29
CA ALA A 229 16.75 13.24 19.61
C ALA A 229 16.10 13.05 20.99
N VAL A 230 15.60 11.84 21.28
CA VAL A 230 15.01 11.52 22.60
C VAL A 230 16.09 11.59 23.69
N GLY A 231 17.30 11.13 23.40
CA GLY A 231 18.44 11.24 24.31
C GLY A 231 18.75 12.69 24.72
N GLY A 232 18.55 13.66 23.84
CA GLY A 232 18.73 15.09 24.09
C GLY A 232 17.62 15.74 24.91
N ILE A 233 16.39 15.21 24.89
CA ILE A 233 15.24 15.77 25.63
C ILE A 233 15.25 15.24 27.07
N ARG A 234 15.42 16.11 28.08
CA ARG A 234 15.56 15.74 29.50
C ARG A 234 14.45 16.30 30.41
N ASP A 235 13.69 17.24 29.92
CA ASP A 235 12.67 17.98 30.67
C ASP A 235 11.30 17.30 30.69
N ARG A 236 11.17 16.12 30.08
CA ARG A 236 9.89 15.38 29.95
C ARG A 236 10.10 13.88 30.15
N GLU A 237 9.07 13.23 30.68
CA GLU A 237 8.97 11.76 30.68
C GLU A 237 8.59 11.26 29.27
N LEU A 238 9.56 10.72 28.56
CA LEU A 238 9.38 10.15 27.24
C LEU A 238 9.74 8.67 27.21
N SER A 239 9.04 7.93 26.37
CA SER A 239 9.43 6.56 26.02
C SER A 239 9.37 6.37 24.51
N LEU A 240 10.37 5.73 23.91
CA LEU A 240 10.46 5.49 22.48
C LEU A 240 10.58 4.00 22.19
N LYS A 241 9.66 3.48 21.39
CA LYS A 241 9.80 2.15 20.76
C LYS A 241 10.23 2.32 19.32
N VAL A 242 11.38 1.75 18.97
CA VAL A 242 11.97 1.78 17.63
C VAL A 242 11.70 0.45 16.94
N PHE A 243 10.85 0.44 15.92
CA PHE A 243 10.50 -0.75 15.16
C PHE A 243 11.43 -0.94 13.96
N CYS A 244 12.31 -1.93 14.07
CA CYS A 244 13.19 -2.36 13.00
C CYS A 244 12.40 -3.18 11.98
N GLY A 245 12.34 -2.70 10.74
CA GLY A 245 11.69 -3.44 9.65
C GLY A 245 12.37 -4.78 9.33
N PRO A 246 11.66 -5.73 8.72
CA PRO A 246 12.20 -7.07 8.44
C PRO A 246 13.39 -7.05 7.46
N PHE A 247 13.46 -6.04 6.58
CA PHE A 247 14.52 -5.89 5.57
C PHE A 247 15.61 -4.90 5.98
N LEU A 248 15.67 -4.53 7.27
CA LEU A 248 16.73 -3.67 7.77
C LEU A 248 18.06 -4.41 7.74
N ASP A 249 19.10 -3.73 7.26
CA ASP A 249 20.47 -4.24 7.24
C ASP A 249 20.90 -4.74 8.64
N PRO A 250 21.53 -5.93 8.75
CA PRO A 250 21.91 -6.50 10.05
C PRO A 250 22.85 -5.61 10.86
N ASN A 251 23.80 -4.92 10.22
CA ASN A 251 24.73 -4.03 10.90
C ASN A 251 24.00 -2.78 11.41
N ALA A 252 23.07 -2.22 10.60
CA ALA A 252 22.22 -1.11 11.05
C ALA A 252 21.34 -1.53 12.24
N ARG A 253 20.79 -2.75 12.21
CA ARG A 253 20.01 -3.29 13.35
C ARG A 253 20.86 -3.38 14.62
N THR A 254 22.07 -3.89 14.54
CA THR A 254 23.00 -3.98 15.67
C THR A 254 23.32 -2.58 16.21
N ARG A 255 23.61 -1.61 15.34
CA ARG A 255 23.85 -0.22 15.76
C ARG A 255 22.65 0.37 16.52
N LEU A 256 21.43 0.20 15.99
CA LEU A 256 20.21 0.68 16.65
C LEU A 256 20.00 0.04 18.03
N GLN A 257 20.25 -1.25 18.16
CA GLN A 257 20.17 -1.96 19.44
C GLN A 257 21.20 -1.43 20.45
N THR A 258 22.43 -1.19 20.00
CA THR A 258 23.50 -0.62 20.85
C THR A 258 23.13 0.80 21.30
N LEU A 259 22.66 1.66 20.38
CA LEU A 259 22.23 3.02 20.73
C LEU A 259 21.03 3.00 21.69
N ALA A 260 20.04 2.15 21.45
CA ALA A 260 18.88 2.02 22.32
C ALA A 260 19.25 1.58 23.74
N ALA A 261 20.27 0.74 23.89
CA ALA A 261 20.73 0.27 25.21
C ALA A 261 21.37 1.36 26.07
N LEU A 262 21.76 2.50 25.49
CA LEU A 262 22.36 3.63 26.22
C LEU A 262 21.30 4.51 26.95
N ASP A 263 20.02 4.36 26.64
CA ASP A 263 18.94 5.13 27.25
C ASP A 263 17.77 4.20 27.62
N SER A 264 17.49 4.05 28.90
CA SER A 264 16.44 3.18 29.43
C SER A 264 15.02 3.52 28.92
N ARG A 265 14.83 4.74 28.40
CA ARG A 265 13.56 5.20 27.78
C ARG A 265 13.36 4.64 26.37
N VAL A 266 14.41 4.08 25.73
CA VAL A 266 14.41 3.62 24.35
C VAL A 266 14.42 2.10 24.26
N GLN A 267 13.56 1.54 23.41
CA GLN A 267 13.48 0.11 23.19
C GLN A 267 13.50 -0.21 21.70
N ALA A 268 14.56 -0.86 21.21
CA ALA A 268 14.58 -1.42 19.87
C ALA A 268 13.75 -2.72 19.82
N ARG A 269 12.82 -2.80 18.87
CA ARG A 269 11.88 -3.92 18.71
C ARG A 269 11.95 -4.45 17.28
N PRO A 270 11.76 -5.77 17.07
CA PRO A 270 11.57 -6.32 15.74
C PRO A 270 10.24 -5.84 15.14
N PHE A 271 10.03 -6.15 13.85
CA PHE A 271 8.74 -5.98 13.21
C PHE A 271 7.61 -6.60 14.03
N SER A 272 6.47 -5.91 14.11
CA SER A 272 5.30 -6.36 14.87
C SER A 272 4.05 -6.39 13.99
N SER A 273 3.34 -7.52 13.99
CA SER A 273 2.00 -7.60 13.39
C SER A 273 0.96 -6.72 14.12
N ARG A 274 1.25 -6.34 15.37
CA ARG A 274 0.44 -5.44 16.21
C ARG A 274 0.89 -3.99 16.14
N PHE A 275 1.65 -3.60 15.11
CA PHE A 275 2.18 -2.23 14.98
C PHE A 275 1.07 -1.17 15.03
N LEU A 276 -0.11 -1.46 14.46
CA LEU A 276 -1.24 -0.54 14.50
C LEU A 276 -1.72 -0.25 15.95
N ASP A 277 -1.67 -1.23 16.85
CA ASP A 277 -2.01 -1.04 18.26
C ASP A 277 -0.96 -0.16 18.96
N GLU A 278 0.33 -0.39 18.69
CA GLU A 278 1.41 0.43 19.22
C GLU A 278 1.33 1.88 18.74
N LEU A 279 0.98 2.07 17.46
CA LEU A 279 0.78 3.38 16.87
C LEU A 279 -0.42 4.10 17.47
N ALA A 280 -1.55 3.41 17.67
CA ALA A 280 -2.74 3.97 18.29
C ALA A 280 -2.52 4.38 19.75
N ALA A 281 -1.67 3.64 20.48
CA ALA A 281 -1.32 3.94 21.87
C ALA A 281 -0.23 5.03 21.99
N ALA A 282 0.45 5.38 20.92
CA ALA A 282 1.49 6.40 20.92
C ALA A 282 0.91 7.81 20.87
N GLU A 283 1.54 8.72 21.57
CA GLU A 283 1.24 10.15 21.48
C GLU A 283 1.84 10.75 20.20
N LEU A 284 3.01 10.27 19.78
CA LEU A 284 3.73 10.73 18.58
C LEU A 284 4.34 9.57 17.81
N SER A 285 4.24 9.63 16.50
CA SER A 285 4.94 8.74 15.58
C SER A 285 6.03 9.49 14.81
N ILE A 286 7.18 8.84 14.64
CA ILE A 286 8.27 9.28 13.77
C ILE A 286 8.46 8.21 12.71
N SER A 287 8.18 8.52 11.44
CA SER A 287 8.17 7.46 10.43
C SER A 287 8.53 7.93 9.03
N MET A 288 8.94 6.96 8.21
CA MET A 288 9.04 7.16 6.76
C MET A 288 7.66 7.36 6.14
N GLY A 289 7.57 8.17 5.06
CA GLY A 289 6.34 8.51 4.34
C GLY A 289 5.74 7.40 3.47
N GLY A 290 5.94 6.12 3.81
CA GLY A 290 5.37 4.99 3.06
C GLY A 290 3.85 4.96 3.09
N TYR A 291 3.20 4.46 2.01
CA TYR A 291 1.74 4.44 1.89
C TYR A 291 1.06 3.82 3.12
N ASN A 292 1.42 2.57 3.47
CA ASN A 292 0.75 1.86 4.57
C ASN A 292 0.91 2.58 5.91
N THR A 293 2.12 3.04 6.23
CA THR A 293 2.37 3.78 7.48
C THR A 293 1.56 5.08 7.52
N THR A 294 1.49 5.80 6.40
CA THR A 294 0.68 7.01 6.30
C THR A 294 -0.81 6.70 6.52
N MET A 295 -1.31 5.62 5.94
CA MET A 295 -2.70 5.20 6.16
C MET A 295 -2.95 4.78 7.61
N ASP A 296 -2.02 4.08 8.23
CA ASP A 296 -2.09 3.72 9.64
C ASP A 296 -2.13 4.97 10.56
N LEU A 297 -1.36 6.01 10.22
CA LEU A 297 -1.40 7.31 10.92
C LEU A 297 -2.77 7.99 10.80
N LEU A 298 -3.34 8.02 9.60
CA LEU A 298 -4.67 8.60 9.37
C LEU A 298 -5.76 7.86 10.14
N VAL A 299 -5.72 6.54 10.15
CA VAL A 299 -6.67 5.68 10.86
C VAL A 299 -6.61 5.87 12.36
N THR A 300 -5.39 5.91 12.92
CA THR A 300 -5.20 6.04 14.37
C THR A 300 -5.33 7.49 14.84
N GLY A 301 -5.21 8.46 13.93
CA GLY A 301 -5.15 9.88 14.25
C GLY A 301 -3.93 10.22 15.13
N THR A 302 -2.86 9.44 15.07
CA THR A 302 -1.65 9.68 15.84
C THR A 302 -0.90 10.88 15.26
N ARG A 303 -0.51 11.83 16.11
CA ARG A 303 0.36 12.95 15.69
C ARG A 303 1.64 12.38 15.10
N ALA A 304 2.14 12.95 14.01
CA ALA A 304 3.24 12.33 13.29
C ALA A 304 4.26 13.33 12.75
N ILE A 305 5.51 12.95 12.86
CA ILE A 305 6.65 13.50 12.10
C ILE A 305 6.96 12.48 11.00
N VAL A 306 6.91 12.92 9.75
CA VAL A 306 7.12 12.06 8.59
C VAL A 306 8.36 12.53 7.84
N TYR A 307 9.32 11.62 7.64
CA TYR A 307 10.46 11.81 6.76
C TYR A 307 10.22 11.08 5.44
N PRO A 308 9.85 11.78 4.36
CA PRO A 308 9.70 11.16 3.06
C PRO A 308 11.08 10.79 2.49
N PHE A 309 11.23 9.56 1.99
CA PHE A 309 12.48 9.14 1.35
C PHE A 309 12.77 10.04 0.13
N PRO A 310 13.91 10.75 0.06
CA PRO A 310 14.16 11.79 -0.94
C PRO A 310 14.07 11.30 -2.39
N GLN A 311 14.45 10.04 -2.66
CA GLN A 311 14.38 9.42 -3.98
C GLN A 311 12.98 8.93 -4.36
N ASN A 312 12.01 9.04 -3.43
CA ASN A 312 10.63 8.60 -3.68
C ASN A 312 9.68 9.80 -3.72
N ARG A 313 9.44 10.33 -4.95
CA ARG A 313 8.58 11.49 -5.19
C ARG A 313 7.16 11.31 -4.67
N GLU A 314 6.62 10.09 -4.70
CA GLU A 314 5.27 9.82 -4.21
C GLU A 314 5.16 10.01 -2.69
N GLN A 315 6.20 9.62 -1.92
CA GLN A 315 6.24 9.89 -0.48
C GLN A 315 6.29 11.40 -0.21
N GLY A 316 7.14 12.12 -0.95
CA GLY A 316 7.27 13.56 -0.84
C GLY A 316 5.97 14.31 -1.17
N LEU A 317 5.29 13.93 -2.26
CA LEU A 317 4.02 14.56 -2.65
C LEU A 317 2.94 14.33 -1.57
N ARG A 318 2.78 13.08 -1.12
CA ARG A 318 1.79 12.74 -0.09
C ARG A 318 2.07 13.45 1.23
N ALA A 319 3.32 13.43 1.70
CA ALA A 319 3.72 14.05 2.96
C ALA A 319 3.44 15.56 2.96
N ARG A 320 3.83 16.30 1.91
CA ARG A 320 3.55 17.74 1.79
C ARG A 320 2.07 18.07 1.78
N ARG A 321 1.24 17.27 1.09
CA ARG A 321 -0.22 17.48 1.07
C ARG A 321 -0.86 17.21 2.43
N LEU A 322 -0.40 16.20 3.15
CA LEU A 322 -0.87 15.92 4.50
C LEU A 322 -0.42 17.00 5.48
N GLU A 323 0.77 17.54 5.32
CA GLU A 323 1.25 18.67 6.12
C GLU A 323 0.42 19.94 5.87
N ALA A 324 0.09 20.23 4.60
CA ALA A 324 -0.79 21.35 4.25
C ALA A 324 -2.20 21.24 4.87
N LEU A 325 -2.65 20.00 5.15
CA LEU A 325 -3.89 19.73 5.90
C LEU A 325 -3.69 19.70 7.43
N GLY A 326 -2.47 19.94 7.93
CA GLY A 326 -2.14 19.86 9.36
C GLY A 326 -2.17 18.46 9.96
N LEU A 327 -2.10 17.41 9.14
CA LEU A 327 -2.22 16.03 9.58
C LEU A 327 -0.89 15.38 9.99
N VAL A 328 0.22 15.92 9.47
CA VAL A 328 1.58 15.49 9.80
C VAL A 328 2.50 16.72 9.83
N ARG A 329 3.70 16.57 10.38
CA ARG A 329 4.83 17.49 10.22
C ARG A 329 5.89 16.79 9.38
N VAL A 330 6.44 17.48 8.40
CA VAL A 330 7.47 16.91 7.50
C VAL A 330 8.85 17.25 8.03
N LEU A 331 9.67 16.22 8.23
CA LEU A 331 11.08 16.35 8.55
C LEU A 331 11.88 16.46 7.25
N ALA A 332 12.71 17.49 7.12
CA ALA A 332 13.49 17.74 5.90
C ALA A 332 14.71 16.80 5.79
N ALA A 333 15.39 16.57 6.92
CA ALA A 333 16.54 15.67 7.02
C ALA A 333 16.49 14.87 8.34
N PRO A 334 16.99 13.63 8.38
CA PRO A 334 16.96 12.80 9.58
C PRO A 334 18.10 13.18 10.54
N GLU A 335 18.05 14.40 11.04
CA GLU A 335 19.03 14.98 11.96
C GLU A 335 18.44 15.09 13.37
N PRO A 336 19.22 14.79 14.43
CA PRO A 336 18.72 14.73 15.81
C PRO A 336 18.18 16.05 16.33
N GLU A 337 18.87 17.19 16.10
CA GLU A 337 18.49 18.48 16.64
C GLU A 337 17.19 19.03 16.03
N PRO A 338 17.00 19.09 14.69
CA PRO A 338 15.73 19.46 14.09
C PRO A 338 14.59 18.53 14.50
N LEU A 339 14.87 17.24 14.63
CA LEU A 339 13.87 16.26 15.07
C LEU A 339 13.47 16.48 16.54
N ALA A 340 14.42 16.75 17.44
CA ALA A 340 14.14 17.06 18.84
C ALA A 340 13.29 18.33 18.98
N ALA A 341 13.56 19.38 18.18
CA ALA A 341 12.76 20.59 18.15
C ALA A 341 11.30 20.29 17.73
N LEU A 342 11.10 19.53 16.64
CA LEU A 342 9.74 19.14 16.18
C LEU A 342 9.01 18.28 17.22
N ILE A 343 9.70 17.37 17.91
CA ILE A 343 9.12 16.58 19.01
C ILE A 343 8.65 17.53 20.12
N GLY A 344 9.50 18.46 20.53
CA GLY A 344 9.19 19.46 21.56
C GLY A 344 7.95 20.28 21.21
N ASP A 345 7.89 20.81 20.00
CA ASP A 345 6.77 21.63 19.50
C ASP A 345 5.45 20.85 19.50
N ILE A 346 5.47 19.59 19.00
CA ILE A 346 4.26 18.78 18.91
C ILE A 346 3.77 18.38 20.31
N LEU A 347 4.68 18.01 21.22
CA LEU A 347 4.34 17.57 22.56
C LEU A 347 3.99 18.74 23.51
N ALA A 348 4.36 19.98 23.18
CA ALA A 348 3.91 21.17 23.89
C ALA A 348 2.45 21.52 23.61
N ALA A 349 1.92 21.14 22.44
CA ALA A 349 0.53 21.32 22.11
C ALA A 349 -0.37 20.32 22.86
N ALA A 350 -1.56 20.77 23.29
CA ALA A 350 -2.50 19.91 24.02
C ALA A 350 -2.78 18.58 23.29
N PRO A 351 -2.87 17.44 24.01
CA PRO A 351 -3.12 16.13 23.42
C PRO A 351 -4.44 16.01 22.63
N GLU A 352 -5.42 16.84 22.96
CA GLU A 352 -6.73 16.89 22.31
C GLU A 352 -6.67 17.37 20.84
N ALA A 353 -5.55 17.94 20.43
CA ALA A 353 -5.30 18.38 19.07
C ALA A 353 -4.90 17.22 18.12
N ALA A 354 -5.38 15.99 18.36
CA ALA A 354 -5.22 14.93 17.37
C ALA A 354 -5.78 15.37 16.02
N PRO A 355 -5.02 15.23 14.93
CA PRO A 355 -5.44 15.74 13.64
C PRO A 355 -6.76 15.10 13.23
N ARG A 356 -7.81 15.92 13.12
CA ARG A 356 -9.11 15.45 12.58
C ARG A 356 -9.11 15.69 11.08
N HIS A 357 -9.47 14.68 10.32
CA HIS A 357 -9.59 14.81 8.87
C HIS A 357 -10.94 14.28 8.38
N ARG A 358 -11.31 14.70 7.16
CA ARG A 358 -12.50 14.22 6.44
C ARG A 358 -12.14 13.31 5.28
N LEU A 359 -10.87 12.86 5.20
CA LEU A 359 -10.43 11.96 4.14
C LEU A 359 -11.19 10.64 4.24
N ASN A 360 -11.62 10.15 3.10
CA ASN A 360 -12.34 8.88 3.00
C ASN A 360 -11.36 7.70 3.17
N LEU A 361 -11.54 6.91 4.21
CA LEU A 361 -10.74 5.71 4.54
C LEU A 361 -11.51 4.41 4.29
N GLU A 362 -12.68 4.46 3.62
CA GLU A 362 -13.55 3.31 3.37
C GLU A 362 -13.21 2.58 2.06
N GLY A 363 -11.99 2.73 1.54
CA GLY A 363 -11.60 2.30 0.21
C GLY A 363 -11.89 0.83 -0.09
N ALA A 364 -11.65 -0.08 0.84
CA ALA A 364 -11.92 -1.50 0.67
C ALA A 364 -13.43 -1.77 0.54
N ALA A 365 -14.22 -1.29 1.51
CA ALA A 365 -15.67 -1.49 1.52
C ALA A 365 -16.37 -0.78 0.34
N ALA A 366 -15.92 0.43 -0.01
CA ALA A 366 -16.45 1.16 -1.16
C ALA A 366 -16.17 0.43 -2.48
N SER A 367 -14.98 -0.18 -2.62
CA SER A 367 -14.63 -0.99 -3.78
C SER A 367 -15.55 -2.20 -3.94
N ALA A 368 -15.78 -2.94 -2.86
CA ALA A 368 -16.66 -4.10 -2.87
C ALA A 368 -18.09 -3.70 -3.23
N ARG A 369 -18.66 -2.70 -2.54
CA ARG A 369 -20.04 -2.21 -2.83
C ARG A 369 -20.21 -1.76 -4.29
N LEU A 370 -19.21 -1.08 -4.85
CA LEU A 370 -19.31 -0.61 -6.24
C LEU A 370 -19.29 -1.77 -7.24
N VAL A 371 -18.34 -2.71 -7.07
CA VAL A 371 -18.26 -3.90 -7.94
C VAL A 371 -19.53 -4.74 -7.82
N GLU A 372 -20.04 -4.97 -6.63
CA GLU A 372 -21.32 -5.67 -6.38
C GLU A 372 -22.49 -4.99 -7.06
N LYS A 373 -22.61 -3.67 -6.94
CA LYS A 373 -23.65 -2.87 -7.61
C LYS A 373 -23.61 -3.04 -9.12
N ILE A 374 -22.43 -3.02 -9.73
CA ILE A 374 -22.28 -3.19 -11.18
C ILE A 374 -22.64 -4.61 -11.61
N LEU A 375 -22.22 -5.62 -10.84
CA LEU A 375 -22.49 -7.03 -11.14
C LEU A 375 -23.98 -7.41 -10.99
N THR A 376 -24.70 -6.73 -10.09
CA THR A 376 -26.15 -6.95 -9.88
C THR A 376 -27.01 -6.11 -10.83
N SER A 377 -26.51 -5.00 -11.34
CA SER A 377 -27.16 -4.26 -12.41
C SER A 377 -26.95 -4.98 -13.74
N ASP A 378 -27.95 -5.00 -14.62
CA ASP A 378 -27.86 -5.58 -15.98
C ASP A 378 -26.84 -4.87 -16.92
N TYR A 379 -26.00 -4.00 -16.36
CA TYR A 379 -25.02 -3.19 -17.07
C TYR A 379 -23.97 -4.04 -17.79
N VAL A 380 -23.53 -5.14 -17.20
CA VAL A 380 -22.52 -6.06 -17.79
C VAL A 380 -23.05 -6.78 -19.04
N LYS A 381 -24.37 -6.87 -19.22
CA LYS A 381 -25.00 -7.49 -20.39
C LYS A 381 -25.08 -6.56 -21.60
N ARG A 382 -24.88 -5.23 -21.43
CA ARG A 382 -25.25 -4.21 -22.42
C ARG A 382 -24.10 -3.38 -23.00
N THR A 383 -22.88 -3.53 -22.52
CA THR A 383 -21.76 -2.75 -23.04
C THR A 383 -20.82 -3.64 -23.86
N PRO A 384 -20.92 -3.68 -25.19
CA PRO A 384 -19.83 -4.15 -26.01
C PRO A 384 -18.67 -3.17 -25.82
N VAL A 385 -17.48 -3.68 -25.54
CA VAL A 385 -16.25 -2.89 -25.67
C VAL A 385 -16.20 -2.46 -27.13
N SER A 386 -16.40 -1.17 -27.40
CA SER A 386 -16.25 -0.61 -28.73
C SER A 386 -14.84 -0.90 -29.24
N HIS A 387 -14.78 -1.58 -30.37
CA HIS A 387 -13.55 -1.94 -31.06
C HIS A 387 -12.82 -0.72 -31.62
#